data_03933bd051d5fb7718a1ed44e29f68b0
#
_entry.id   03933bd051d5fb7718a1ed44e29f68b0
#
_cell.length_a   1.000
_cell.length_b   1.000
_cell.length_c   1.000
_cell.angle_alpha   90.00
_cell.angle_beta   90.00
_cell.angle_gamma   90.00
#
_symmetry.space_group_name_H-M   'P 1'
#
loop_
_entity.id
_entity.type
_entity.pdbx_description
1 polymer ?
#
loop_
_entity_poly.entity_id
_entity_poly.type
_entity_poly.pdbx_seq_one_letter_code
_entity_poly.pdbx_strand_id
1 'polypeptide(L)'
;GRDPHQSEQLWEEMYSETILHGRRGSVIRAISAVDMALWDLVSKAAGLPLNRYLGGPEIDTVPAYASGGYYAGGKTLEDLAAEMCRYIEMGFTAIKIKVGRLSPEDDTLRVKAAREAVGPDIPLFLDANNAWKDTNSALEAIGMFEEYDPGWIEEPLMPDDIQGHAEISRSVRTPVATGEIHATRWDFQQLIEAN
;
A
#
# COMPACT_ATOMS: atom_id res chain seq x y z
N GLY A 1 26.86 -18.37 13.52
CA GLY A 1 27.18 -18.13 14.84
C GLY A 1 27.24 -16.67 15.26
N ARG A 2 26.22 -15.83 14.91
CA ARG A 2 26.08 -14.45 15.41
C ARG A 2 24.92 -14.41 16.40
N ASP A 3 24.95 -13.46 17.34
CA ASP A 3 23.89 -13.23 18.31
C ASP A 3 22.68 -12.55 17.64
N PRO A 4 21.51 -13.18 17.59
CA PRO A 4 20.32 -12.61 16.95
C PRO A 4 19.76 -11.37 17.67
N HIS A 5 20.14 -11.14 18.95
CA HIS A 5 19.74 -9.93 19.68
C HIS A 5 20.43 -8.66 19.16
N GLN A 6 21.47 -8.79 18.34
CA GLN A 6 22.15 -7.69 17.67
C GLN A 6 21.53 -7.38 16.29
N SER A 7 20.21 -7.40 16.18
CA SER A 7 19.49 -7.28 14.90
C SER A 7 19.87 -6.02 14.12
N GLU A 8 19.97 -4.86 14.76
CA GLU A 8 20.39 -3.61 14.10
C GLU A 8 21.80 -3.70 13.52
N GLN A 9 22.75 -4.22 14.31
CA GLN A 9 24.13 -4.41 13.86
C GLN A 9 24.21 -5.40 12.70
N LEU A 10 23.46 -6.50 12.77
CA LEU A 10 23.41 -7.51 11.72
C LEU A 10 22.80 -6.94 10.43
N TRP A 11 21.76 -6.11 10.56
CA TRP A 11 21.19 -5.42 9.42
C TRP A 11 22.19 -4.48 8.75
N GLU A 12 22.92 -3.66 9.53
CA GLU A 12 23.93 -2.75 9.01
C GLU A 12 25.11 -3.47 8.35
N GLU A 13 25.54 -4.60 8.92
CA GLU A 13 26.57 -5.44 8.31
C GLU A 13 26.11 -6.01 6.97
N MET A 14 24.90 -6.60 6.90
CA MET A 14 24.34 -7.11 5.65
C MET A 14 24.21 -6.01 4.59
N TYR A 15 23.74 -4.84 4.99
CA TYR A 15 23.58 -3.70 4.10
C TYR A 15 24.92 -3.21 3.55
N SER A 16 25.92 -3.04 4.43
CA SER A 16 27.25 -2.57 4.05
C SER A 16 27.97 -3.54 3.11
N GLU A 17 27.90 -4.84 3.40
CA GLU A 17 28.52 -5.88 2.57
C GLU A 17 27.89 -6.01 1.19
N THR A 18 26.62 -5.59 1.05
CA THR A 18 25.87 -5.71 -0.21
C THR A 18 25.66 -4.39 -0.95
N ILE A 19 26.20 -3.28 -0.43
CA ILE A 19 25.89 -1.93 -0.92
C ILE A 19 26.19 -1.73 -2.43
N LEU A 20 27.21 -2.40 -2.95
CA LEU A 20 27.58 -2.36 -4.38
C LEU A 20 26.66 -3.24 -5.25
N HIS A 21 25.93 -4.16 -4.65
CA HIS A 21 25.05 -5.10 -5.37
C HIS A 21 23.60 -4.64 -5.42
N GLY A 22 23.20 -3.73 -4.56
CA GLY A 22 21.87 -3.12 -4.56
C GLY A 22 21.44 -2.59 -3.21
N ARG A 23 20.94 -1.37 -3.23
CA ARG A 23 20.34 -0.69 -2.07
C ARG A 23 18.82 -0.73 -2.07
N ARG A 24 18.23 -1.27 -3.13
CA ARG A 24 16.79 -1.45 -3.38
C ARG A 24 16.56 -2.81 -4.05
N GLY A 25 15.31 -3.15 -4.26
CA GLY A 25 14.94 -4.36 -5.02
C GLY A 25 15.33 -5.66 -4.33
N SER A 26 15.87 -6.63 -5.06
CA SER A 26 16.06 -8.01 -4.58
C SER A 26 17.01 -8.12 -3.40
N VAL A 27 18.07 -7.33 -3.36
CA VAL A 27 19.06 -7.40 -2.28
C VAL A 27 18.45 -6.92 -0.96
N ILE A 28 17.79 -5.77 -0.95
CA ILE A 28 17.16 -5.25 0.28
C ILE A 28 16.01 -6.15 0.75
N ARG A 29 15.28 -6.78 -0.19
CA ARG A 29 14.24 -7.78 0.15
C ARG A 29 14.84 -9.02 0.81
N ALA A 30 16.02 -9.47 0.37
CA ALA A 30 16.72 -10.57 1.02
C ALA A 30 17.19 -10.21 2.43
N ILE A 31 17.74 -8.99 2.61
CA ILE A 31 18.09 -8.46 3.94
C ILE A 31 16.85 -8.41 4.84
N SER A 32 15.72 -7.86 4.33
CA SER A 32 14.46 -7.81 5.08
C SER A 32 13.96 -9.19 5.51
N ALA A 33 14.10 -10.21 4.66
CA ALA A 33 13.70 -11.57 5.02
C ALA A 33 14.52 -12.13 6.19
N VAL A 34 15.84 -11.88 6.20
CA VAL A 34 16.72 -12.26 7.32
C VAL A 34 16.38 -11.46 8.57
N ASP A 35 16.18 -10.15 8.44
CA ASP A 35 15.83 -9.26 9.56
C ASP A 35 14.52 -9.68 10.23
N MET A 36 13.46 -9.92 9.44
CA MET A 36 12.19 -10.45 9.96
C MET A 36 12.37 -11.78 10.70
N ALA A 37 13.23 -12.69 10.20
CA ALA A 37 13.52 -13.96 10.85
C ALA A 37 14.27 -13.76 12.18
N LEU A 38 15.18 -12.77 12.28
CA LEU A 38 15.86 -12.42 13.51
C LEU A 38 14.87 -11.90 14.57
N TRP A 39 13.98 -10.99 14.20
CA TRP A 39 12.95 -10.46 15.10
C TRP A 39 11.96 -11.54 15.56
N ASP A 40 11.54 -12.44 14.67
CA ASP A 40 10.71 -13.59 15.03
C ASP A 40 11.43 -14.52 16.02
N LEU A 41 12.72 -14.81 15.79
CA LEU A 41 13.54 -15.66 16.65
C LEU A 41 13.67 -15.07 18.06
N VAL A 42 14.04 -13.79 18.20
CA VAL A 42 14.27 -13.19 19.51
C VAL A 42 12.98 -12.99 20.29
N SER A 43 11.87 -12.65 19.62
CA SER A 43 10.57 -12.54 20.27
C SER A 43 10.07 -13.90 20.80
N LYS A 44 10.24 -14.97 20.03
CA LYS A 44 9.93 -16.35 20.45
C LYS A 44 10.82 -16.79 21.61
N ALA A 45 12.12 -16.47 21.58
CA ALA A 45 13.03 -16.77 22.67
C ALA A 45 12.64 -16.04 23.98
N ALA A 46 12.07 -14.84 23.87
CA ALA A 46 11.52 -14.09 25.00
C ALA A 46 10.11 -14.58 25.45
N GLY A 47 9.51 -15.51 24.73
CA GLY A 47 8.14 -16.01 25.01
C GLY A 47 7.05 -14.96 24.75
N LEU A 48 7.32 -13.96 23.89
CA LEU A 48 6.41 -12.86 23.59
C LEU A 48 6.01 -12.85 22.10
N PRO A 49 4.75 -12.47 21.77
CA PRO A 49 4.41 -12.08 20.41
C PRO A 49 5.26 -10.88 19.97
N LEU A 50 5.59 -10.80 18.67
CA LEU A 50 6.48 -9.78 18.13
C LEU A 50 6.02 -8.35 18.43
N ASN A 51 4.72 -8.05 18.31
CA ASN A 51 4.19 -6.74 18.64
C ASN A 51 4.44 -6.34 20.11
N ARG A 52 4.38 -7.31 21.03
CA ARG A 52 4.66 -7.09 22.46
C ARG A 52 6.15 -6.90 22.70
N TYR A 53 6.97 -7.71 22.03
CA TYR A 53 8.43 -7.62 22.12
C TYR A 53 8.94 -6.25 21.64
N LEU A 54 8.31 -5.68 20.60
CA LEU A 54 8.60 -4.34 20.08
C LEU A 54 7.97 -3.20 20.91
N GLY A 55 7.35 -3.50 22.05
CA GLY A 55 6.75 -2.48 22.93
C GLY A 55 5.38 -1.99 22.46
N GLY A 56 4.74 -2.70 21.53
CA GLY A 56 3.41 -2.38 21.06
C GLY A 56 2.32 -2.56 22.12
N PRO A 57 1.17 -1.90 21.95
CA PRO A 57 0.04 -2.02 22.86
C PRO A 57 -0.55 -3.43 22.84
N GLU A 58 -1.34 -3.74 23.86
CA GLU A 58 -2.10 -4.99 23.96
C GLU A 58 -3.34 -4.90 23.07
N ILE A 59 -3.14 -5.06 21.76
CA ILE A 59 -4.19 -5.07 20.75
C ILE A 59 -4.26 -6.48 20.17
N ASP A 60 -5.41 -7.11 20.30
CA ASP A 60 -5.64 -8.48 19.81
C ASP A 60 -6.10 -8.51 18.35
N THR A 61 -6.59 -7.38 17.82
CA THR A 61 -7.15 -7.28 16.47
C THR A 61 -6.64 -6.05 15.75
N VAL A 62 -6.46 -6.18 14.44
CA VAL A 62 -6.13 -5.08 13.53
C VAL A 62 -7.23 -4.99 12.46
N PRO A 63 -7.81 -3.79 12.20
CA PRO A 63 -8.75 -3.62 11.11
C PRO A 63 -8.13 -4.05 9.77
N ALA A 64 -8.91 -4.76 8.96
CA ALA A 64 -8.48 -5.23 7.66
C ALA A 64 -9.49 -4.82 6.58
N TYR A 65 -8.99 -4.56 5.38
CA TYR A 65 -9.82 -4.38 4.20
C TYR A 65 -9.63 -5.52 3.20
N ALA A 66 -10.66 -5.79 2.38
CA ALA A 66 -10.52 -6.70 1.26
C ALA A 66 -9.89 -5.97 0.08
N SER A 67 -8.82 -6.53 -0.48
CA SER A 67 -8.18 -6.01 -1.70
C SER A 67 -8.57 -6.87 -2.89
N GLY A 68 -9.23 -6.26 -3.88
CA GLY A 68 -9.74 -6.95 -5.06
C GLY A 68 -10.01 -5.99 -6.23
N GLY A 69 -11.08 -6.24 -6.97
CA GLY A 69 -11.43 -5.41 -8.11
C GLY A 69 -10.35 -5.44 -9.21
N TYR A 70 -9.60 -6.53 -9.35
CA TYR A 70 -8.60 -6.68 -10.41
C TYR A 70 -9.25 -6.68 -11.78
N TYR A 71 -8.50 -6.20 -12.76
CA TYR A 71 -8.89 -6.28 -14.16
C TYR A 71 -8.72 -7.72 -14.66
N ALA A 72 -9.78 -8.28 -15.20
CA ALA A 72 -9.78 -9.59 -15.81
C ALA A 72 -10.52 -9.54 -17.16
N GLY A 73 -10.08 -10.35 -18.12
CA GLY A 73 -10.74 -10.44 -19.42
C GLY A 73 -12.20 -10.88 -19.26
N GLY A 74 -13.12 -10.11 -19.83
CA GLY A 74 -14.56 -10.38 -19.76
C GLY A 74 -15.25 -10.01 -18.45
N LYS A 75 -14.55 -9.48 -17.45
CA LYS A 75 -15.14 -9.04 -16.18
C LYS A 75 -15.95 -7.76 -16.41
N THR A 76 -17.25 -7.82 -16.12
CA THR A 76 -18.17 -6.69 -16.26
C THR A 76 -18.21 -5.82 -14.99
N LEU A 77 -18.96 -4.71 -15.05
CA LEU A 77 -19.22 -3.88 -13.87
C LEU A 77 -20.09 -4.61 -12.85
N GLU A 78 -21.02 -5.43 -13.33
CA GLU A 78 -21.85 -6.29 -12.48
C GLU A 78 -21.03 -7.36 -11.75
N ASP A 79 -20.04 -7.95 -12.42
CA ASP A 79 -19.12 -8.91 -11.79
C ASP A 79 -18.27 -8.22 -10.69
N LEU A 80 -17.84 -6.98 -10.95
CA LEU A 80 -17.12 -6.17 -9.97
C LEU A 80 -18.02 -5.87 -8.75
N ALA A 81 -19.25 -5.41 -8.99
CA ALA A 81 -20.22 -5.12 -7.94
C ALA A 81 -20.49 -6.36 -7.08
N ALA A 82 -20.73 -7.52 -7.73
CA ALA A 82 -20.94 -8.78 -7.03
C ALA A 82 -19.72 -9.22 -6.21
N GLU A 83 -18.50 -8.96 -6.69
CA GLU A 83 -17.28 -9.21 -5.93
C GLU A 83 -17.21 -8.35 -4.67
N MET A 84 -17.54 -7.06 -4.78
CA MET A 84 -17.57 -6.13 -3.63
C MET A 84 -18.60 -6.57 -2.59
N CYS A 85 -19.81 -6.94 -3.01
CA CYS A 85 -20.85 -7.47 -2.11
C CYS A 85 -20.36 -8.71 -1.36
N ARG A 86 -19.69 -9.65 -2.04
CA ARG A 86 -19.14 -10.85 -1.38
C ARG A 86 -18.13 -10.52 -0.29
N TYR A 87 -17.29 -9.49 -0.47
CA TYR A 87 -16.36 -9.08 0.58
C TYR A 87 -17.08 -8.56 1.84
N ILE A 88 -18.18 -7.82 1.66
CA ILE A 88 -19.02 -7.38 2.79
C ILE A 88 -19.68 -8.59 3.48
N GLU A 89 -20.22 -9.54 2.71
CA GLU A 89 -20.79 -10.79 3.25
C GLU A 89 -19.76 -11.62 4.03
N MET A 90 -18.48 -11.58 3.64
CA MET A 90 -17.37 -12.21 4.37
C MET A 90 -16.99 -11.47 5.67
N GLY A 91 -17.59 -10.30 5.93
CA GLY A 91 -17.37 -9.52 7.15
C GLY A 91 -16.29 -8.44 7.03
N PHE A 92 -15.76 -8.15 5.83
CA PHE A 92 -14.85 -7.00 5.66
C PHE A 92 -15.63 -5.69 5.78
N THR A 93 -15.03 -4.73 6.45
CA THR A 93 -15.62 -3.41 6.72
C THR A 93 -15.01 -2.29 5.87
N ALA A 94 -14.09 -2.61 4.99
CA ALA A 94 -13.49 -1.71 4.02
C ALA A 94 -12.99 -2.49 2.81
N ILE A 95 -12.87 -1.84 1.66
CA ILE A 95 -12.50 -2.49 0.38
C ILE A 95 -11.48 -1.62 -0.37
N LYS A 96 -10.55 -2.26 -1.07
CA LYS A 96 -9.64 -1.62 -2.03
C LYS A 96 -9.81 -2.24 -3.42
N ILE A 97 -9.95 -1.40 -4.46
CA ILE A 97 -10.03 -1.83 -5.87
C ILE A 97 -8.90 -1.23 -6.69
N LYS A 98 -8.61 -1.86 -7.83
CA LYS A 98 -7.59 -1.38 -8.78
C LYS A 98 -8.19 -0.38 -9.75
N VAL A 99 -7.42 0.71 -10.03
CA VAL A 99 -7.70 1.75 -11.04
C VAL A 99 -6.45 2.03 -11.88
N GLY A 100 -6.55 2.85 -12.91
CA GLY A 100 -5.42 3.35 -13.70
C GLY A 100 -5.06 2.50 -14.93
N ARG A 101 -5.75 1.39 -15.20
CA ARG A 101 -5.48 0.55 -16.38
C ARG A 101 -6.35 0.89 -17.59
N LEU A 102 -7.53 1.43 -17.34
CA LEU A 102 -8.48 1.87 -18.39
C LEU A 102 -8.38 3.39 -18.57
N SER A 103 -9.25 3.95 -19.41
CA SER A 103 -9.40 5.41 -19.46
C SER A 103 -9.92 5.93 -18.11
N PRO A 104 -9.66 7.21 -17.76
CA PRO A 104 -10.24 7.79 -16.54
C PRO A 104 -11.75 7.64 -16.44
N GLU A 105 -12.46 7.76 -17.56
CA GLU A 105 -13.93 7.61 -17.65
C GLU A 105 -14.36 6.16 -17.33
N ASP A 106 -13.70 5.17 -17.94
CA ASP A 106 -14.03 3.75 -17.72
C ASP A 106 -13.68 3.31 -16.30
N ASP A 107 -12.56 3.77 -15.75
CA ASP A 107 -12.22 3.50 -14.35
C ASP A 107 -13.17 4.23 -13.38
N THR A 108 -13.68 5.41 -13.74
CA THR A 108 -14.73 6.10 -12.98
C THR A 108 -16.02 5.26 -12.92
N LEU A 109 -16.42 4.61 -14.01
CA LEU A 109 -17.56 3.68 -13.98
C LEU A 109 -17.33 2.49 -13.05
N ARG A 110 -16.10 2.00 -12.95
CA ARG A 110 -15.71 0.93 -12.01
C ARG A 110 -15.77 1.40 -10.55
N VAL A 111 -15.25 2.59 -10.28
CA VAL A 111 -15.31 3.20 -8.94
C VAL A 111 -16.76 3.41 -8.52
N LYS A 112 -17.60 3.95 -9.44
CA LYS A 112 -19.04 4.10 -9.25
C LYS A 112 -19.72 2.77 -8.92
N ALA A 113 -19.51 1.74 -9.74
CA ALA A 113 -20.10 0.42 -9.53
C ALA A 113 -19.72 -0.19 -8.17
N ALA A 114 -18.46 -0.05 -7.77
CA ALA A 114 -18.00 -0.50 -6.47
C ALA A 114 -18.67 0.28 -5.32
N ARG A 115 -18.72 1.60 -5.40
CA ARG A 115 -19.36 2.47 -4.40
C ARG A 115 -20.85 2.18 -4.27
N GLU A 116 -21.57 2.05 -5.36
CA GLU A 116 -23.00 1.73 -5.36
C GLU A 116 -23.28 0.34 -4.77
N ALA A 117 -22.40 -0.62 -5.00
CA ALA A 117 -22.55 -1.99 -4.48
C ALA A 117 -22.38 -2.06 -2.96
N VAL A 118 -21.46 -1.28 -2.37
CA VAL A 118 -21.14 -1.36 -0.94
C VAL A 118 -21.81 -0.29 -0.08
N GLY A 119 -22.41 0.74 -0.74
CA GLY A 119 -23.03 1.87 -0.06
C GLY A 119 -22.03 2.94 0.42
N PRO A 120 -22.54 4.07 0.94
CA PRO A 120 -21.72 5.23 1.27
C PRO A 120 -20.85 5.04 2.53
N ASP A 121 -21.24 4.15 3.44
CA ASP A 121 -20.61 4.01 4.76
C ASP A 121 -19.37 3.11 4.76
N ILE A 122 -19.15 2.33 3.69
CA ILE A 122 -17.99 1.45 3.57
C ILE A 122 -16.80 2.22 2.99
N PRO A 123 -15.66 2.33 3.68
CA PRO A 123 -14.45 2.89 3.13
C PRO A 123 -14.04 2.17 1.83
N LEU A 124 -13.91 2.93 0.75
CA LEU A 124 -13.47 2.45 -0.55
C LEU A 124 -12.12 3.06 -0.88
N PHE A 125 -11.11 2.23 -1.05
CA PHE A 125 -9.75 2.63 -1.37
C PHE A 125 -9.45 2.32 -2.84
N LEU A 126 -8.65 3.16 -3.47
CA LEU A 126 -8.27 3.02 -4.86
C LEU A 126 -6.75 2.82 -4.96
N ASP A 127 -6.31 1.90 -5.82
CA ASP A 127 -4.91 1.58 -6.00
C ASP A 127 -4.56 1.60 -7.49
N ALA A 128 -3.75 2.57 -7.88
CA ALA A 128 -3.35 2.82 -9.25
C ALA A 128 -2.10 2.02 -9.68
N ASN A 129 -1.35 1.44 -8.75
CA ASN A 129 -0.11 0.69 -9.04
C ASN A 129 0.81 1.42 -10.04
N ASN A 130 1.10 2.69 -9.77
CA ASN A 130 1.99 3.54 -10.57
C ASN A 130 1.50 3.78 -12.02
N ALA A 131 0.18 3.83 -12.24
CA ALA A 131 -0.39 3.83 -13.59
C ALA A 131 -0.14 5.11 -14.39
N TRP A 132 -0.16 6.26 -13.73
CA TRP A 132 -0.08 7.54 -14.43
C TRP A 132 1.36 8.00 -14.61
N LYS A 133 1.63 8.64 -15.77
CA LYS A 133 2.99 9.02 -16.18
C LYS A 133 3.44 10.36 -15.61
N ASP A 134 2.49 11.20 -15.24
CA ASP A 134 2.72 12.56 -14.75
C ASP A 134 1.58 13.01 -13.83
N THR A 135 1.85 14.08 -13.08
CA THR A 135 0.94 14.69 -12.11
C THR A 135 -0.40 15.12 -12.75
N ASN A 136 -0.38 15.67 -13.97
CA ASN A 136 -1.59 16.15 -14.61
C ASN A 136 -2.56 14.99 -14.93
N SER A 137 -2.04 13.91 -15.51
CA SER A 137 -2.85 12.70 -15.80
C SER A 137 -3.41 12.08 -14.52
N ALA A 138 -2.64 12.09 -13.43
CA ALA A 138 -3.10 11.61 -12.13
C ALA A 138 -4.21 12.49 -11.55
N LEU A 139 -4.04 13.83 -11.58
CA LEU A 139 -5.02 14.80 -11.08
C LEU A 139 -6.34 14.75 -11.86
N GLU A 140 -6.28 14.57 -13.19
CA GLU A 140 -7.46 14.41 -14.02
C GLU A 140 -8.27 13.18 -13.59
N ALA A 141 -7.64 12.02 -13.48
CA ALA A 141 -8.31 10.78 -13.08
C ALA A 141 -8.84 10.85 -11.63
N ILE A 142 -8.02 11.31 -10.68
CA ILE A 142 -8.40 11.41 -9.27
C ILE A 142 -9.58 12.38 -9.11
N GLY A 143 -9.57 13.52 -9.83
CA GLY A 143 -10.67 14.49 -9.81
C GLY A 143 -12.02 13.86 -10.20
N MET A 144 -12.04 12.92 -11.14
CA MET A 144 -13.26 12.19 -11.51
C MET A 144 -13.69 11.17 -10.44
N PHE A 145 -12.73 10.59 -9.71
CA PHE A 145 -13.03 9.61 -8.65
C PHE A 145 -13.54 10.26 -7.37
N GLU A 146 -13.21 11.53 -7.11
CA GLU A 146 -13.57 12.23 -5.86
C GLU A 146 -15.08 12.38 -5.63
N GLU A 147 -15.91 12.26 -6.70
CA GLU A 147 -17.38 12.21 -6.57
C GLU A 147 -17.85 11.00 -5.73
N TYR A 148 -17.05 9.91 -5.73
CA TYR A 148 -17.36 8.66 -5.04
C TYR A 148 -16.71 8.53 -3.67
N ASP A 149 -16.14 9.61 -3.15
CA ASP A 149 -15.55 9.72 -1.81
C ASP A 149 -14.57 8.57 -1.49
N PRO A 150 -13.47 8.42 -2.24
CA PRO A 150 -12.47 7.40 -1.94
C PRO A 150 -11.69 7.76 -0.68
N GLY A 151 -11.41 6.76 0.17
CA GLY A 151 -10.67 6.95 1.41
C GLY A 151 -9.18 7.22 1.21
N TRP A 152 -8.58 6.71 0.12
CA TRP A 152 -7.27 7.10 -0.41
C TRP A 152 -7.11 6.69 -1.87
N ILE A 153 -6.11 7.30 -2.52
CA ILE A 153 -5.54 6.85 -3.79
C ILE A 153 -4.11 6.36 -3.55
N GLU A 154 -3.82 5.10 -3.89
CA GLU A 154 -2.54 4.45 -3.65
C GLU A 154 -1.69 4.43 -4.91
N GLU A 155 -0.40 4.79 -4.77
CA GLU A 155 0.62 4.76 -5.82
C GLU A 155 0.19 5.39 -7.15
N PRO A 156 -0.21 6.68 -7.16
CA PRO A 156 -0.64 7.33 -8.41
C PRO A 156 0.47 7.40 -9.46
N LEU A 157 1.72 7.67 -9.06
CA LEU A 157 2.88 7.83 -9.93
C LEU A 157 3.95 6.77 -9.66
N MET A 158 4.99 6.76 -10.51
CA MET A 158 6.20 5.97 -10.24
C MET A 158 6.81 6.34 -8.90
N PRO A 159 7.35 5.38 -8.12
CA PRO A 159 7.85 5.63 -6.76
C PRO A 159 9.02 6.61 -6.71
N ASP A 160 9.75 6.79 -7.81
CA ASP A 160 10.86 7.73 -7.90
C ASP A 160 10.40 9.21 -8.01
N ASP A 161 9.13 9.45 -8.36
CA ASP A 161 8.56 10.81 -8.46
C ASP A 161 7.94 11.27 -7.14
N ILE A 162 8.78 11.44 -6.13
CA ILE A 162 8.38 11.89 -4.80
C ILE A 162 7.72 13.28 -4.85
N GLN A 163 8.25 14.19 -5.69
CA GLN A 163 7.70 15.55 -5.81
C GLN A 163 6.32 15.55 -6.48
N GLY A 164 6.10 14.70 -7.47
CA GLY A 164 4.78 14.51 -8.07
C GLY A 164 3.76 13.97 -7.07
N HIS A 165 4.13 13.00 -6.23
CA HIS A 165 3.27 12.52 -5.15
C HIS A 165 2.90 13.63 -4.16
N ALA A 166 3.87 14.45 -3.76
CA ALA A 166 3.65 15.58 -2.87
C ALA A 166 2.76 16.67 -3.51
N GLU A 167 2.91 16.93 -4.82
CA GLU A 167 2.05 17.84 -5.56
C GLU A 167 0.60 17.35 -5.63
N ILE A 168 0.40 16.05 -5.93
CA ILE A 168 -0.93 15.44 -5.93
C ILE A 168 -1.55 15.55 -4.54
N SER A 169 -0.82 15.16 -3.49
CA SER A 169 -1.28 15.21 -2.10
C SER A 169 -1.80 16.59 -1.68
N ARG A 170 -1.15 17.66 -2.16
CA ARG A 170 -1.59 19.04 -1.89
C ARG A 170 -2.75 19.53 -2.77
N SER A 171 -3.01 18.85 -3.88
CA SER A 171 -3.95 19.30 -4.92
C SER A 171 -5.32 18.63 -4.85
N VAL A 172 -5.42 17.47 -4.20
CA VAL A 172 -6.66 16.69 -4.11
C VAL A 172 -7.17 16.62 -2.68
N ARG A 173 -8.47 16.30 -2.51
CA ARG A 173 -9.06 16.06 -1.18
C ARG A 173 -8.78 14.65 -0.68
N THR A 174 -8.68 13.71 -1.63
CA THR A 174 -8.44 12.30 -1.34
C THR A 174 -7.01 12.10 -0.83
N PRO A 175 -6.80 11.48 0.34
CA PRO A 175 -5.47 11.17 0.83
C PRO A 175 -4.66 10.33 -0.17
N VAL A 176 -3.36 10.60 -0.28
CA VAL A 176 -2.43 9.82 -1.12
C VAL A 176 -1.71 8.81 -0.25
N ALA A 177 -1.73 7.54 -0.65
CA ALA A 177 -0.98 6.46 -0.02
C ALA A 177 0.14 5.98 -0.96
N THR A 178 1.32 5.76 -0.42
CA THR A 178 2.47 5.20 -1.17
C THR A 178 3.44 4.54 -0.20
N GLY A 179 4.38 3.74 -0.70
CA GLY A 179 5.44 3.19 0.12
C GLY A 179 5.74 1.71 -0.11
N GLU A 180 4.84 0.92 -0.72
CA GLU A 180 5.05 -0.53 -0.84
C GLU A 180 6.27 -0.90 -1.70
N ILE A 181 6.69 -0.03 -2.63
CA ILE A 181 7.87 -0.21 -3.48
C ILE A 181 9.11 0.45 -2.86
N HIS A 182 8.93 1.42 -1.96
CA HIS A 182 10.04 2.10 -1.30
C HIS A 182 10.82 1.16 -0.38
N ALA A 183 12.09 1.42 -0.24
CA ALA A 183 12.99 0.57 0.53
C ALA A 183 13.81 1.41 1.51
N THR A 184 13.95 0.91 2.73
CA THR A 184 14.73 1.51 3.80
C THR A 184 14.16 2.80 4.39
N ARG A 185 14.62 3.15 5.57
CA ARG A 185 14.27 4.40 6.28
C ARG A 185 14.57 5.67 5.48
N TRP A 186 15.55 5.64 4.57
CA TRP A 186 15.95 6.82 3.79
C TRP A 186 14.94 7.18 2.70
N ASP A 187 14.33 6.19 2.04
CA ASP A 187 13.27 6.46 1.08
C ASP A 187 12.03 7.02 1.79
N PHE A 188 11.64 6.46 2.93
CA PHE A 188 10.52 6.96 3.73
C PHE A 188 10.79 8.35 4.32
N GLN A 189 12.05 8.65 4.72
CA GLN A 189 12.43 9.99 5.13
C GLN A 189 12.18 11.01 4.02
N GLN A 190 12.59 10.70 2.78
CA GLN A 190 12.35 11.59 1.63
C GLN A 190 10.86 11.82 1.36
N LEU A 191 10.02 10.78 1.49
CA LEU A 191 8.56 10.92 1.36
C LEU A 191 7.99 11.86 2.44
N ILE A 192 8.40 11.70 3.69
CA ILE A 192 7.94 12.53 4.81
C ILE A 192 8.39 14.00 4.64
N GLU A 193 9.63 14.23 4.19
CA GLU A 193 10.20 15.57 4.02
C GLU A 193 9.60 16.31 2.81
N ALA A 194 9.03 15.59 1.82
CA ALA A 194 8.44 16.18 0.63
C ALA A 194 7.01 16.69 0.84
N ASN A 195 6.33 16.28 1.91
CA ASN A 195 4.93 16.61 2.18
C ASN A 195 4.74 18.05 2.66
#